data_f76df687dfea88a4587e2053dd1fda02
#
_entry.id   f76df687dfea88a4587e2053dd1fda02
#
_cell.length_a   1.000
_cell.length_b   1.000
_cell.length_c   1.000
_cell.angle_alpha   90.00
_cell.angle_beta   90.00
_cell.angle_gamma   90.00
#
_symmetry.space_group_name_H-M   'P 1'
#
loop_
_entity.id
_entity.type
_entity.pdbx_description
1 polymer ?
#
loop_
_entity_poly.entity_id
_entity_poly.type
_entity_poly.pdbx_seq_one_letter_code
_entity_poly.pdbx_strand_id
1 'polypeptide(L)'
;MYKRQEINRILDNANFGNTSVYHEIGYSYGIYSVNSDSLIGQIYNSLGVVNIANNTEDPFGSGYPALTEEQVIESNPEYIVIGHSDYLNKDLSTRMGWKDINAIENSNVYFLDENLANNWGTTTVDLVEQIALTFEESAQTNPYSDYLLLLSLLILVIIVFFTNRINTK
;
A
#
# COMPACT_ATOMS: atom_id res chain seq x y z
N MET A 1 26.17 -8.31 1.71
CA MET A 1 25.52 -9.51 1.17
C MET A 1 24.19 -9.83 1.88
N TYR A 2 24.14 -9.81 3.20
CA TYR A 2 22.93 -10.09 4.02
C TYR A 2 21.72 -9.17 3.70
N LYS A 3 21.94 -7.85 3.64
CA LYS A 3 20.86 -6.87 3.38
C LYS A 3 20.14 -7.07 2.03
N ARG A 4 20.89 -7.39 0.98
CA ARG A 4 20.29 -7.66 -0.34
C ARG A 4 19.43 -8.94 -0.32
N GLN A 5 19.85 -9.97 0.42
CA GLN A 5 19.09 -11.21 0.55
C GLN A 5 17.78 -10.96 1.32
N GLU A 6 17.81 -10.10 2.35
CA GLU A 6 16.64 -9.75 3.12
C GLU A 6 15.63 -8.94 2.29
N ILE A 7 16.09 -7.93 1.54
CA ILE A 7 15.22 -7.21 0.60
C ILE A 7 14.56 -8.17 -0.39
N ASN A 8 15.34 -9.05 -1.03
CA ASN A 8 14.79 -10.01 -1.97
C ASN A 8 13.75 -10.93 -1.30
N ARG A 9 14.00 -11.38 -0.07
CA ARG A 9 13.06 -12.21 0.69
C ARG A 9 11.72 -11.52 0.92
N ILE A 10 11.75 -10.23 1.27
CA ILE A 10 10.53 -9.41 1.45
C ILE A 10 9.79 -9.28 0.12
N LEU A 11 10.50 -8.89 -0.95
CA LEU A 11 9.90 -8.67 -2.26
C LEU A 11 9.36 -9.96 -2.90
N ASP A 12 10.04 -11.09 -2.75
CA ASP A 12 9.62 -12.38 -3.31
C ASP A 12 8.35 -12.93 -2.64
N ASN A 13 8.12 -12.56 -1.38
CA ASN A 13 6.92 -12.95 -0.63
C ASN A 13 5.76 -11.96 -0.76
N ALA A 14 6.05 -10.73 -1.20
CA ALA A 14 5.05 -9.68 -1.36
C ALA A 14 4.42 -9.74 -2.76
N ASN A 15 3.11 -9.81 -2.81
CA ASN A 15 2.34 -9.61 -4.04
C ASN A 15 1.00 -8.96 -3.65
N PHE A 16 0.98 -7.64 -3.71
CA PHE A 16 -0.19 -6.85 -3.34
C PHE A 16 -1.13 -6.56 -4.53
N GLY A 17 -0.90 -7.24 -5.65
CA GLY A 17 -1.73 -7.11 -6.85
C GLY A 17 -1.70 -5.70 -7.44
N ASN A 18 -2.87 -5.24 -7.93
CA ASN A 18 -3.01 -3.90 -8.48
C ASN A 18 -3.47 -2.87 -7.44
N THR A 19 -3.18 -3.11 -6.17
CA THR A 19 -3.51 -2.18 -5.08
C THR A 19 -2.91 -0.80 -5.37
N SER A 20 -3.74 0.24 -5.28
CA SER A 20 -3.32 1.61 -5.59
C SER A 20 -2.88 2.39 -4.34
N VAL A 21 -1.80 3.16 -4.48
CA VAL A 21 -1.24 3.98 -3.40
C VAL A 21 -1.02 5.43 -3.85
N TYR A 22 -1.32 6.34 -2.96
CA TYR A 22 -0.82 7.71 -2.97
C TYR A 22 0.23 7.87 -1.87
N HIS A 23 1.45 8.29 -2.24
CA HIS A 23 2.52 8.59 -1.29
C HIS A 23 2.78 10.08 -1.24
N GLU A 24 2.52 10.72 -0.11
CA GLU A 24 2.74 12.15 0.10
C GLU A 24 4.08 12.40 0.79
N ILE A 25 4.92 13.23 0.17
CA ILE A 25 6.22 13.66 0.71
C ILE A 25 6.25 15.14 1.11
N GLY A 26 5.19 15.87 0.87
CA GLY A 26 5.01 17.27 1.27
C GLY A 26 3.63 17.78 0.91
N TYR A 27 3.13 18.72 1.73
CA TYR A 27 1.81 19.32 1.54
C TYR A 27 1.81 20.84 1.70
N SER A 28 2.61 21.41 2.59
CA SER A 28 2.55 22.83 2.97
C SER A 28 2.85 23.81 1.84
N TYR A 29 3.64 23.42 0.84
CA TYR A 29 4.02 24.23 -0.32
C TYR A 29 3.54 23.64 -1.65
N GLY A 30 2.61 22.71 -1.61
CA GLY A 30 2.08 21.96 -2.73
C GLY A 30 2.10 20.48 -2.43
N ILE A 31 1.24 19.75 -3.12
CA ILE A 31 1.15 18.30 -2.99
C ILE A 31 2.27 17.68 -3.80
N TYR A 32 3.24 17.07 -3.11
CA TYR A 32 4.33 16.35 -3.75
C TYR A 32 4.23 14.86 -3.44
N SER A 33 4.52 14.07 -4.46
CA SER A 33 4.47 12.61 -4.37
C SER A 33 5.80 12.01 -4.86
N VAL A 34 5.85 10.70 -4.97
CA VAL A 34 6.96 9.93 -5.53
C VAL A 34 6.48 9.22 -6.81
N ASN A 35 7.33 9.08 -7.83
CA ASN A 35 7.04 8.26 -9.00
C ASN A 35 8.08 7.12 -9.13
N SER A 36 8.01 6.34 -10.21
CA SER A 36 8.88 5.18 -10.46
C SER A 36 10.38 5.51 -10.56
N ASP A 37 10.76 6.78 -10.74
CA ASP A 37 12.17 7.20 -10.81
C ASP A 37 12.78 7.38 -9.41
N SER A 38 11.95 7.53 -8.37
CA SER A 38 12.38 7.58 -6.97
C SER A 38 12.65 6.18 -6.38
N LEU A 39 13.45 6.11 -5.31
CA LEU A 39 13.67 4.85 -4.58
C LEU A 39 12.36 4.26 -4.05
N ILE A 40 11.51 5.08 -3.45
CA ILE A 40 10.23 4.65 -2.88
C ILE A 40 9.29 4.14 -3.98
N GLY A 41 9.22 4.83 -5.12
CA GLY A 41 8.44 4.38 -6.26
C GLY A 41 8.92 3.04 -6.84
N GLN A 42 10.24 2.81 -6.86
CA GLN A 42 10.81 1.51 -7.26
C GLN A 42 10.46 0.40 -6.25
N ILE A 43 10.39 0.70 -4.95
CA ILE A 43 9.91 -0.24 -3.95
C ILE A 43 8.45 -0.61 -4.23
N TYR A 44 7.56 0.36 -4.45
CA TYR A 44 6.15 0.08 -4.80
C TYR A 44 6.03 -0.79 -6.05
N ASN A 45 6.76 -0.47 -7.11
CA ASN A 45 6.76 -1.29 -8.33
C ASN A 45 7.22 -2.73 -8.05
N SER A 46 8.24 -2.91 -7.21
CA SER A 46 8.77 -4.23 -6.84
C SER A 46 7.80 -5.04 -5.98
N LEU A 47 6.94 -4.36 -5.21
CA LEU A 47 5.86 -4.96 -4.41
C LEU A 47 4.58 -5.21 -5.24
N GLY A 48 4.54 -4.81 -6.51
CA GLY A 48 3.37 -4.94 -7.38
C GLY A 48 2.27 -3.90 -7.08
N VAL A 49 2.61 -2.82 -6.36
CA VAL A 49 1.67 -1.76 -5.99
C VAL A 49 1.63 -0.68 -7.08
N VAL A 50 0.43 -0.22 -7.42
CA VAL A 50 0.22 0.83 -8.42
C VAL A 50 0.27 2.20 -7.77
N ASN A 51 1.36 2.94 -7.98
CA ASN A 51 1.46 4.29 -7.48
C ASN A 51 0.76 5.27 -8.43
N ILE A 52 -0.20 6.07 -7.91
CA ILE A 52 -1.00 7.00 -8.72
C ILE A 52 -0.15 8.09 -9.40
N ALA A 53 1.01 8.42 -8.84
CA ALA A 53 1.91 9.44 -9.38
C ALA A 53 2.83 8.95 -10.51
N ASN A 54 2.81 7.66 -10.89
CA ASN A 54 3.71 7.12 -11.91
C ASN A 54 3.57 7.76 -13.29
N ASN A 55 2.37 8.25 -13.62
CA ASN A 55 2.09 8.90 -14.91
C ASN A 55 1.97 10.43 -14.81
N THR A 56 2.31 11.01 -13.65
CA THR A 56 2.31 12.46 -13.48
C THR A 56 3.55 13.07 -14.11
N GLU A 57 3.38 14.23 -14.77
CA GLU A 57 4.51 14.96 -15.35
C GLU A 57 5.54 15.33 -14.25
N ASP A 58 6.79 15.00 -14.50
CA ASP A 58 7.94 15.40 -13.71
C ASP A 58 8.96 16.12 -14.61
N PRO A 59 8.77 17.40 -14.84
CA PRO A 59 9.59 18.16 -15.81
C PRO A 59 11.09 18.18 -15.51
N PHE A 60 11.45 17.91 -14.26
CA PHE A 60 12.84 17.90 -13.81
C PHE A 60 13.44 16.50 -13.72
N GLY A 61 12.64 15.44 -13.93
CA GLY A 61 13.08 14.05 -13.76
C GLY A 61 13.59 13.77 -12.36
N SER A 62 13.01 14.42 -11.38
CA SER A 62 13.44 14.33 -9.97
C SER A 62 13.01 13.04 -9.28
N GLY A 63 11.98 12.41 -9.79
CA GLY A 63 11.26 11.32 -9.12
C GLY A 63 10.20 11.79 -8.13
N TYR A 64 9.97 13.13 -8.05
CA TYR A 64 9.10 13.77 -7.06
C TYR A 64 8.11 14.74 -7.75
N PRO A 65 7.12 14.23 -8.49
CA PRO A 65 6.15 15.05 -9.19
C PRO A 65 5.22 15.80 -8.23
N ALA A 66 4.75 16.97 -8.67
CA ALA A 66 3.68 17.69 -8.01
C ALA A 66 2.33 17.19 -8.53
N LEU A 67 1.36 16.98 -7.62
CA LEU A 67 -0.02 16.64 -7.93
C LEU A 67 -0.95 17.79 -7.52
N THR A 68 -2.18 17.74 -8.02
CA THR A 68 -3.28 18.56 -7.51
C THR A 68 -4.19 17.75 -6.59
N GLU A 69 -4.99 18.42 -5.78
CA GLU A 69 -6.02 17.76 -4.95
C GLU A 69 -6.98 16.92 -5.82
N GLU A 70 -7.38 17.46 -6.96
CA GLU A 70 -8.29 16.79 -7.89
C GLU A 70 -7.68 15.49 -8.43
N GLN A 71 -6.38 15.48 -8.76
CA GLN A 71 -5.71 14.27 -9.25
C GLN A 71 -5.70 13.17 -8.19
N VAL A 72 -5.49 13.52 -6.92
CA VAL A 72 -5.54 12.53 -5.82
C VAL A 72 -6.96 12.00 -5.63
N ILE A 73 -7.96 12.90 -5.62
CA ILE A 73 -9.38 12.55 -5.44
C ILE A 73 -9.87 11.67 -6.61
N GLU A 74 -9.58 12.06 -7.86
CA GLU A 74 -10.00 11.31 -9.06
C GLU A 74 -9.33 9.93 -9.15
N SER A 75 -8.08 9.83 -8.71
CA SER A 75 -7.36 8.54 -8.66
C SER A 75 -7.92 7.60 -7.59
N ASN A 76 -8.60 8.13 -6.60
CA ASN A 76 -9.26 7.40 -5.52
C ASN A 76 -8.42 6.24 -4.95
N PRO A 77 -7.21 6.50 -4.40
CA PRO A 77 -6.29 5.47 -3.98
C PRO A 77 -6.86 4.62 -2.84
N GLU A 78 -6.49 3.33 -2.83
CA GLU A 78 -6.86 2.39 -1.76
C GLU A 78 -6.00 2.58 -0.51
N TYR A 79 -4.81 3.16 -0.66
CA TYR A 79 -3.85 3.45 0.41
C TYR A 79 -3.31 4.86 0.28
N ILE A 80 -3.11 5.51 1.43
CA ILE A 80 -2.36 6.76 1.54
C ILE A 80 -1.20 6.54 2.49
N VAL A 81 0.01 6.89 2.05
CA VAL A 81 1.23 6.83 2.84
C VAL A 81 1.81 8.22 2.98
N ILE A 82 2.00 8.70 4.19
CA ILE A 82 2.55 10.02 4.51
C ILE A 82 4.00 9.86 4.94
N GLY A 83 4.93 10.41 4.16
CA GLY A 83 6.39 10.32 4.37
C GLY A 83 7.03 11.60 4.89
N HIS A 84 6.27 12.53 5.47
CA HIS A 84 6.76 13.81 6.01
C HIS A 84 6.09 14.15 7.34
N SER A 85 6.62 15.17 8.02
CA SER A 85 6.14 15.60 9.35
C SER A 85 5.40 16.94 9.34
N ASP A 86 5.26 17.61 8.18
CA ASP A 86 4.62 18.93 8.08
C ASP A 86 3.08 18.91 8.05
N TYR A 87 2.47 17.76 8.37
CA TYR A 87 1.03 17.64 8.55
C TYR A 87 0.62 18.17 9.94
N LEU A 88 -0.06 19.31 9.96
CA LEU A 88 -0.58 19.90 11.19
C LEU A 88 -1.74 19.10 11.79
N ASN A 89 -2.47 18.35 10.97
CA ASN A 89 -3.55 17.47 11.37
C ASN A 89 -3.42 16.10 10.70
N LYS A 90 -3.36 15.04 11.49
CA LYS A 90 -3.32 13.65 10.99
C LYS A 90 -4.64 13.18 10.37
N ASP A 91 -5.71 13.94 10.57
CA ASP A 91 -7.01 13.64 9.99
C ASP A 91 -7.12 14.23 8.59
N LEU A 92 -6.76 13.44 7.58
CA LEU A 92 -6.83 13.82 6.18
C LEU A 92 -8.27 14.01 5.67
N SER A 93 -9.28 13.50 6.38
CA SER A 93 -10.69 13.66 6.01
C SER A 93 -11.15 15.12 6.09
N THR A 94 -10.41 15.98 6.81
CA THR A 94 -10.65 17.42 6.90
C THR A 94 -10.22 18.20 5.66
N ARG A 95 -9.42 17.60 4.78
CA ARG A 95 -9.08 18.20 3.48
C ARG A 95 -10.30 18.18 2.57
N MET A 96 -10.46 19.25 1.78
CA MET A 96 -11.65 19.39 0.93
C MET A 96 -11.74 18.26 -0.11
N GLY A 97 -12.86 17.52 -0.10
CA GLY A 97 -13.09 16.42 -1.04
C GLY A 97 -12.41 15.08 -0.70
N TRP A 98 -11.57 15.02 0.35
CA TRP A 98 -10.80 13.82 0.64
C TRP A 98 -11.56 12.75 1.43
N LYS A 99 -12.63 13.15 2.14
CA LYS A 99 -13.39 12.23 3.02
C LYS A 99 -13.93 10.97 2.31
N ASP A 100 -14.21 11.08 1.01
CA ASP A 100 -14.81 10.02 0.19
C ASP A 100 -13.72 9.21 -0.58
N ILE A 101 -12.42 9.43 -0.30
CA ILE A 101 -11.33 8.63 -0.85
C ILE A 101 -11.32 7.26 -0.17
N ASN A 102 -11.22 6.19 -0.95
CA ASN A 102 -11.23 4.81 -0.45
C ASN A 102 -10.25 4.58 0.71
N ALA A 103 -9.05 5.11 0.62
CA ALA A 103 -8.05 4.99 1.69
C ALA A 103 -8.53 5.59 3.01
N ILE A 104 -9.26 6.70 2.96
CA ILE A 104 -9.76 7.40 4.17
C ILE A 104 -10.98 6.69 4.72
N GLU A 105 -11.94 6.30 3.87
CA GLU A 105 -13.13 5.55 4.28
C GLU A 105 -12.79 4.22 4.94
N ASN A 106 -11.74 3.54 4.45
CA ASN A 106 -11.30 2.24 4.96
C ASN A 106 -10.20 2.34 6.04
N SER A 107 -9.82 3.56 6.46
CA SER A 107 -8.75 3.80 7.43
C SER A 107 -7.37 3.27 6.99
N ASN A 108 -7.11 3.20 5.69
CA ASN A 108 -5.84 2.78 5.09
C ASN A 108 -4.88 3.98 4.91
N VAL A 109 -4.69 4.75 5.99
CA VAL A 109 -3.78 5.89 6.04
C VAL A 109 -2.62 5.57 6.98
N TYR A 110 -1.40 5.58 6.46
CA TYR A 110 -0.20 5.18 7.17
C TYR A 110 0.84 6.29 7.18
N PHE A 111 1.58 6.39 8.29
CA PHE A 111 2.62 7.39 8.48
C PHE A 111 3.97 6.67 8.55
N LEU A 112 4.82 6.93 7.56
CA LEU A 112 6.20 6.44 7.60
C LEU A 112 7.03 7.26 8.58
N ASP A 113 8.01 6.60 9.19
CA ASP A 113 9.05 7.30 9.93
C ASP A 113 9.85 8.18 8.96
N GLU A 114 9.85 9.49 9.20
CA GLU A 114 10.55 10.49 8.36
C GLU A 114 12.05 10.20 8.26
N ASN A 115 12.66 9.66 9.33
CA ASN A 115 14.07 9.28 9.30
C ASN A 115 14.33 8.11 8.36
N LEU A 116 13.40 7.17 8.24
CA LEU A 116 13.53 6.07 7.28
C LEU A 116 13.32 6.56 5.84
N ALA A 117 12.33 7.44 5.62
CA ALA A 117 12.03 7.98 4.30
C ALA A 117 13.18 8.85 3.73
N ASN A 118 13.90 9.57 4.59
CA ASN A 118 14.93 10.54 4.18
C ASN A 118 16.37 10.03 4.32
N ASN A 119 16.63 8.92 5.02
CA ASN A 119 17.97 8.37 5.24
C ASN A 119 18.26 7.19 4.31
N TRP A 120 19.02 7.46 3.25
CA TRP A 120 19.40 6.46 2.26
C TRP A 120 20.62 5.65 2.74
N GLY A 121 20.62 4.35 2.49
CA GLY A 121 21.74 3.48 2.78
C GLY A 121 21.45 2.35 3.76
N THR A 122 21.89 2.44 5.01
CA THR A 122 21.76 1.32 5.97
C THR A 122 20.33 1.01 6.36
N THR A 123 19.43 1.98 6.28
CA THR A 123 18.01 1.91 6.63
C THR A 123 17.10 1.48 5.46
N THR A 124 17.65 1.24 4.26
CA THR A 124 16.84 0.86 3.08
C THR A 124 16.08 -0.46 3.31
N VAL A 125 16.65 -1.42 4.04
CA VAL A 125 15.94 -2.68 4.37
C VAL A 125 14.74 -2.38 5.25
N ASP A 126 14.93 -1.57 6.29
CA ASP A 126 13.89 -1.20 7.23
C ASP A 126 12.76 -0.41 6.53
N LEU A 127 13.11 0.44 5.55
CA LEU A 127 12.15 1.16 4.71
C LEU A 127 11.31 0.19 3.85
N VAL A 128 11.96 -0.77 3.18
CA VAL A 128 11.26 -1.79 2.37
C VAL A 128 10.32 -2.61 3.25
N GLU A 129 10.78 -3.02 4.43
CA GLU A 129 9.99 -3.78 5.39
C GLU A 129 8.79 -2.96 5.89
N GLN A 130 9.00 -1.71 6.29
CA GLN A 130 7.91 -0.84 6.75
C GLN A 130 6.87 -0.60 5.66
N ILE A 131 7.29 -0.36 4.42
CA ILE A 131 6.37 -0.21 3.29
C ILE A 131 5.60 -1.52 3.03
N ALA A 132 6.26 -2.68 3.04
CA ALA A 132 5.60 -3.96 2.83
C ALA A 132 4.55 -4.26 3.91
N LEU A 133 4.89 -4.02 5.19
CA LEU A 133 3.97 -4.20 6.33
C LEU A 133 2.71 -3.35 6.21
N THR A 134 2.80 -2.14 5.63
CA THR A 134 1.65 -1.27 5.38
C THR A 134 0.54 -1.99 4.59
N PHE A 135 0.91 -2.81 3.62
CA PHE A 135 -0.04 -3.54 2.77
C PHE A 135 -0.42 -4.91 3.34
N GLU A 136 0.45 -5.55 4.12
CA GLU A 136 0.17 -6.84 4.76
C GLU A 136 -0.89 -6.73 5.86
N GLU A 137 -0.83 -5.70 6.71
CA GLU A 137 -1.77 -5.50 7.80
C GLU A 137 -3.21 -5.38 7.30
N SER A 138 -3.43 -4.70 6.19
CA SER A 138 -4.75 -4.53 5.61
C SER A 138 -5.27 -5.79 4.90
N ALA A 139 -4.38 -6.60 4.32
CA ALA A 139 -4.77 -7.88 3.73
C ALA A 139 -5.32 -8.85 4.79
N GLN A 140 -4.83 -8.76 6.04
CA GLN A 140 -5.30 -9.57 7.17
C GLN A 140 -6.60 -9.03 7.80
N THR A 141 -6.90 -7.75 7.65
CA THR A 141 -8.12 -7.13 8.21
C THR A 141 -9.33 -7.23 7.29
N ASN A 142 -9.22 -7.86 6.12
CA ASN A 142 -10.36 -8.07 5.25
C ASN A 142 -11.36 -9.03 5.92
N PRO A 143 -12.53 -8.55 6.42
CA PRO A 143 -13.49 -9.37 7.15
C PRO A 143 -14.08 -10.51 6.30
N TYR A 144 -13.93 -10.44 4.98
CA TYR A 144 -14.38 -11.48 4.06
C TYR A 144 -13.39 -12.65 3.92
N SER A 145 -12.11 -12.49 4.31
CA SER A 145 -11.13 -13.58 4.26
C SER A 145 -11.54 -14.72 5.18
N ASP A 146 -12.00 -14.42 6.39
CA ASP A 146 -12.45 -15.41 7.38
C ASP A 146 -13.77 -16.09 6.93
N TYR A 147 -14.68 -15.33 6.31
CA TYR A 147 -15.92 -15.91 5.75
C TYR A 147 -15.65 -16.82 4.57
N LEU A 148 -14.70 -16.48 3.67
CA LEU A 148 -14.32 -17.34 2.55
C LEU A 148 -13.61 -18.61 3.03
N LEU A 149 -12.80 -18.52 4.07
CA LEU A 149 -12.14 -19.66 4.70
C LEU A 149 -13.16 -20.60 5.38
N LEU A 150 -14.09 -20.04 6.12
CA LEU A 150 -15.19 -20.78 6.74
C LEU A 150 -16.11 -21.43 5.70
N LEU A 151 -16.41 -20.72 4.61
CA LEU A 151 -17.23 -21.24 3.52
C LEU A 151 -16.54 -22.40 2.81
N SER A 152 -15.23 -22.30 2.56
CA SER A 152 -14.44 -23.36 1.94
C SER A 152 -14.38 -24.61 2.82
N LEU A 153 -14.23 -24.46 4.13
CA LEU A 153 -14.26 -25.54 5.11
C LEU A 153 -15.64 -26.20 5.15
N LEU A 154 -16.71 -25.43 5.12
CA LEU A 154 -18.08 -25.94 5.09
C LEU A 154 -18.36 -26.78 3.83
N ILE A 155 -17.92 -26.30 2.66
CA ILE A 155 -18.04 -27.03 1.40
C ILE A 155 -17.25 -28.35 1.46
N LEU A 156 -16.04 -28.33 2.03
CA LEU A 156 -15.21 -29.55 2.20
C LEU A 156 -15.93 -30.58 3.08
N VAL A 157 -16.51 -30.16 4.21
CA VAL A 157 -17.28 -31.02 5.12
C VAL A 157 -18.50 -31.64 4.41
N ILE A 158 -19.21 -30.86 3.61
CA ILE A 158 -20.36 -31.33 2.83
C ILE A 158 -19.91 -32.38 1.80
N ILE A 159 -18.81 -32.14 1.08
CA ILE A 159 -18.26 -33.10 0.10
C ILE A 159 -17.89 -34.41 0.79
N VAL A 160 -17.17 -34.35 1.91
CA VAL A 160 -16.77 -35.55 2.67
C VAL A 160 -17.99 -36.32 3.17
N PHE A 161 -19.02 -35.64 3.66
CA PHE A 161 -20.25 -36.25 4.14
C PHE A 161 -21.00 -36.99 3.00
N PHE A 162 -21.12 -36.38 1.83
CA PHE A 162 -21.78 -37.00 0.68
C PHE A 162 -20.96 -38.18 0.09
N THR A 163 -19.65 -38.04 0.01
CA THR A 163 -18.78 -39.15 -0.49
C THR A 163 -18.84 -40.37 0.44
N ASN A 164 -18.82 -40.17 1.75
CA ASN A 164 -18.97 -41.26 2.70
C ASN A 164 -20.32 -41.94 2.61
N ARG A 165 -21.40 -41.21 2.34
CA ARG A 165 -22.76 -41.76 2.20
C ARG A 165 -22.95 -42.56 0.92
N ILE A 166 -22.20 -42.29 -0.13
CA ILE A 166 -22.24 -43.04 -1.40
C ILE A 166 -21.46 -44.35 -1.25
N ASN A 167 -20.35 -44.36 -0.49
CA ASN A 167 -19.51 -45.55 -0.30
C ASN A 167 -20.08 -46.57 0.74
N THR A 168 -21.14 -46.24 1.45
CA THR A 168 -21.77 -47.09 2.45
C THR A 168 -23.06 -47.79 1.93
N LYS A 169 -23.32 -47.70 0.62
CA LYS A 169 -24.37 -48.45 -0.08
C LYS A 169 -23.75 -49.47 -1.02
#